data_2f17cf7ba2fbcf0e59389d2a83fd1d5f
#
_entry.id   2f17cf7ba2fbcf0e59389d2a83fd1d5f
#
_cell.length_a   1.000
_cell.length_b   1.000
_cell.length_c   1.000
_cell.angle_alpha   90.00
_cell.angle_beta   90.00
_cell.angle_gamma   90.00
#
_symmetry.space_group_name_H-M   'P 1'
#
loop_
_entity.id
_entity.type
_entity.pdbx_description
1 polymer ?
#
loop_
_entity_poly.entity_id
_entity_poly.type
_entity_poly.pdbx_seq_one_letter_code
_entity_poly.pdbx_strand_id
1 'polypeptide(L)'
;MEKIVCLASANYTYLALLIVPYLSYMLYDFMQPNMILSWYGDWLRKEENRNKEIEFHNELQQNDLEKGIITINEVYVLKKLKTPIYKKPLGLCLKCFHVWICIITFLILNNFDFLFFINLKFIFALSLSYGILVKEYY
;
A
#
# COMPACT_ATOMS: atom_id res chain seq x y z
N MET A 1 3.38 39.88 -14.03
CA MET A 1 2.42 38.79 -14.27
C MET A 1 2.98 37.42 -13.96
N GLU A 2 4.22 37.11 -14.27
CA GLU A 2 4.85 35.78 -14.00
C GLU A 2 4.85 35.35 -12.51
N LYS A 3 5.09 36.27 -11.58
CA LYS A 3 5.05 35.96 -10.14
C LYS A 3 3.68 35.56 -9.62
N ILE A 4 2.60 36.10 -10.19
CA ILE A 4 1.22 35.77 -9.78
C ILE A 4 0.84 34.40 -10.30
N VAL A 5 1.25 34.05 -11.51
CA VAL A 5 1.02 32.73 -12.11
C VAL A 5 1.78 31.66 -11.32
N CYS A 6 3.01 31.94 -10.89
CA CYS A 6 3.82 31.00 -10.09
C CYS A 6 3.24 30.77 -8.68
N LEU A 7 2.69 31.81 -8.04
CA LEU A 7 2.01 31.69 -6.74
C LEU A 7 0.68 30.93 -6.85
N ALA A 8 -0.07 31.13 -7.93
CA ALA A 8 -1.29 30.38 -8.18
C ALA A 8 -0.99 28.89 -8.41
N SER A 9 0.02 28.56 -9.22
CA SER A 9 0.41 27.16 -9.48
C SER A 9 0.85 26.44 -8.21
N ALA A 10 1.61 27.10 -7.33
CA ALA A 10 2.03 26.52 -6.05
C ALA A 10 0.84 26.17 -5.14
N ASN A 11 -0.18 27.04 -5.07
CA ASN A 11 -1.37 26.79 -4.27
C ASN A 11 -2.17 25.59 -4.77
N TYR A 12 -2.28 25.39 -6.10
CA TYR A 12 -2.95 24.23 -6.68
C TYR A 12 -2.24 22.92 -6.37
N THR A 13 -0.92 22.92 -6.32
CA THR A 13 -0.12 21.75 -5.96
C THR A 13 -0.44 21.26 -4.55
N TYR A 14 -0.51 22.16 -3.57
CA TYR A 14 -0.83 21.78 -2.20
C TYR A 14 -2.29 21.37 -2.04
N LEU A 15 -3.21 22.01 -2.74
CA LEU A 15 -4.62 21.63 -2.75
C LEU A 15 -4.79 20.22 -3.34
N ALA A 16 -4.07 19.89 -4.41
CA ALA A 16 -4.09 18.56 -5.00
C ALA A 16 -3.64 17.48 -4.00
N LEU A 17 -2.63 17.75 -3.16
CA LEU A 17 -2.18 16.80 -2.14
C LEU A 17 -3.24 16.48 -1.08
N LEU A 18 -4.21 17.36 -0.85
CA LEU A 18 -5.33 17.08 0.06
C LEU A 18 -6.33 16.06 -0.53
N ILE A 19 -6.36 15.93 -1.86
CA ILE A 19 -7.24 14.99 -2.56
C ILE A 19 -6.57 13.59 -2.66
N VAL A 20 -5.24 13.53 -2.57
CA VAL A 20 -4.48 12.29 -2.72
C VAL A 20 -4.87 11.18 -1.72
N PRO A 21 -5.25 11.43 -0.45
CA PRO A 21 -5.73 10.38 0.44
C PRO A 21 -6.92 9.61 -0.13
N TYR A 22 -7.91 10.34 -0.64
CA TYR A 22 -9.10 9.74 -1.24
C TYR A 22 -8.78 8.98 -2.53
N LEU A 23 -7.90 9.54 -3.37
CA LEU A 23 -7.43 8.86 -4.58
C LEU A 23 -6.66 7.58 -4.25
N SER A 24 -5.79 7.63 -3.25
CA SER A 24 -5.01 6.47 -2.80
C SER A 24 -5.90 5.36 -2.29
N TYR A 25 -6.91 5.71 -1.49
CA TYR A 25 -7.88 4.74 -0.98
C TYR A 25 -8.72 4.14 -2.12
N MET A 26 -9.25 4.96 -3.02
CA MET A 26 -10.05 4.51 -4.16
C MET A 26 -9.26 3.55 -5.06
N LEU A 27 -7.99 3.86 -5.36
CA LEU A 27 -7.12 2.98 -6.12
C LEU A 27 -6.82 1.69 -5.37
N TYR A 28 -6.62 1.77 -4.06
CA TYR A 28 -6.40 0.59 -3.21
C TYR A 28 -7.64 -0.30 -3.18
N ASP A 29 -8.83 0.29 -3.07
CA ASP A 29 -10.10 -0.44 -3.09
C ASP A 29 -10.34 -1.17 -4.42
N PHE A 30 -9.99 -0.54 -5.55
CA PHE A 30 -10.06 -1.20 -6.86
C PHE A 30 -9.17 -2.44 -7.00
N MET A 31 -8.15 -2.59 -6.14
CA MET A 31 -7.28 -3.78 -6.11
C MET A 31 -7.84 -4.90 -5.20
N GLN A 32 -8.97 -4.68 -4.53
CA GLN A 32 -9.60 -5.71 -3.69
C GLN A 32 -10.21 -6.84 -4.54
N PRO A 33 -10.44 -8.03 -3.95
CA PRO A 33 -11.08 -9.13 -4.66
C PRO A 33 -12.42 -8.70 -5.26
N ASN A 34 -12.69 -9.13 -6.49
CA ASN A 34 -13.90 -8.82 -7.27
C ASN A 34 -14.03 -7.36 -7.75
N MET A 35 -13.01 -6.54 -7.61
CA MET A 35 -12.94 -5.19 -8.16
C MET A 35 -12.20 -5.13 -9.51
N ILE A 36 -12.21 -3.97 -10.17
CA ILE A 36 -11.70 -3.78 -11.54
C ILE A 36 -10.23 -4.19 -11.69
N LEU A 37 -9.41 -3.94 -10.66
CA LEU A 37 -7.98 -4.25 -10.63
C LEU A 37 -7.65 -5.46 -9.74
N SER A 38 -8.59 -6.37 -9.53
CA SER A 38 -8.40 -7.55 -8.66
C SER A 38 -7.20 -8.40 -9.08
N TRP A 39 -6.97 -8.58 -10.38
CA TRP A 39 -5.81 -9.30 -10.91
C TRP A 39 -4.46 -8.75 -10.41
N TYR A 40 -4.36 -7.42 -10.32
CA TYR A 40 -3.16 -6.76 -9.78
C TYR A 40 -3.07 -6.95 -8.26
N GLY A 41 -4.18 -6.81 -7.57
CA GLY A 41 -4.27 -7.07 -6.14
C GLY A 41 -3.94 -8.53 -5.79
N ASP A 42 -4.38 -9.49 -6.58
CA ASP A 42 -4.07 -10.91 -6.40
C ASP A 42 -2.58 -11.19 -6.63
N TRP A 43 -1.98 -10.57 -7.64
CA TRP A 43 -0.53 -10.64 -7.83
C TRP A 43 0.25 -10.07 -6.64
N LEU A 44 -0.19 -8.93 -6.08
CA LEU A 44 0.43 -8.34 -4.89
C LEU A 44 0.34 -9.25 -3.67
N ARG A 45 -0.83 -9.84 -3.43
CA ARG A 45 -1.14 -10.69 -2.27
C ARG A 45 -0.79 -12.16 -2.46
N LYS A 46 -0.21 -12.55 -3.58
CA LYS A 46 0.06 -13.96 -3.91
C LYS A 46 0.80 -14.71 -2.80
N GLU A 47 1.86 -14.11 -2.24
CA GLU A 47 2.63 -14.73 -1.16
C GLU A 47 1.84 -14.76 0.16
N GLU A 48 1.07 -13.73 0.43
CA GLU A 48 0.23 -13.66 1.64
C GLU A 48 -0.89 -14.69 1.58
N ASN A 49 -1.58 -14.82 0.46
CA ASN A 49 -2.62 -15.82 0.27
C ASN A 49 -2.05 -17.24 0.38
N ARG A 50 -0.89 -17.49 -0.21
CA ARG A 50 -0.21 -18.78 -0.08
C ARG A 50 0.24 -19.05 1.35
N ASN A 51 0.65 -18.03 2.10
CA ASN A 51 0.99 -18.19 3.51
C ASN A 51 -0.23 -18.54 4.37
N LYS A 52 -1.41 -18.02 4.06
CA LYS A 52 -2.67 -18.40 4.71
C LYS A 52 -3.04 -19.86 4.44
N GLU A 53 -2.84 -20.32 3.19
CA GLU A 53 -3.03 -21.72 2.83
C GLU A 53 -2.05 -22.65 3.59
N ILE A 54 -0.77 -22.25 3.70
CA ILE A 54 0.25 -22.99 4.45
C ILE A 54 -0.11 -23.03 5.95
N GLU A 55 -0.57 -21.93 6.51
CA GLU A 55 -0.97 -21.86 7.91
C GLU A 55 -2.15 -22.79 8.19
N PHE A 56 -3.19 -22.71 7.37
CA PHE A 56 -4.35 -23.59 7.45
C PHE A 56 -3.97 -25.08 7.33
N HIS A 57 -3.06 -25.43 6.39
CA HIS A 57 -2.58 -26.80 6.24
C HIS A 57 -1.82 -27.28 7.48
N ASN A 58 -0.94 -26.45 8.04
CA ASN A 58 -0.18 -26.79 9.24
C ASN A 58 -1.11 -26.97 10.45
N GLU A 59 -2.15 -26.14 10.58
CA GLU A 59 -3.17 -26.26 11.64
C GLU A 59 -3.97 -27.56 11.51
N LEU A 60 -4.37 -27.94 10.28
CA LEU A 60 -5.06 -29.22 10.04
C LEU A 60 -4.20 -30.40 10.45
N GLN A 61 -2.92 -30.43 10.05
CA GLN A 61 -2.01 -31.50 10.42
C GLN A 61 -1.81 -31.58 11.93
N GLN A 62 -1.73 -30.45 12.62
CA GLN A 62 -1.61 -30.43 14.07
C GLN A 62 -2.87 -31.00 14.75
N ASN A 63 -4.05 -30.62 14.28
CA ASN A 63 -5.33 -31.16 14.78
C ASN A 63 -5.44 -32.68 14.54
N ASP A 64 -4.99 -33.19 13.40
CA ASP A 64 -5.02 -34.60 13.06
C ASP A 64 -4.02 -35.39 13.91
N LEU A 65 -2.87 -34.79 14.23
CA LEU A 65 -1.90 -35.36 15.18
C LEU A 65 -2.49 -35.44 16.58
N GLU A 66 -3.13 -34.42 17.08
CA GLU A 66 -3.78 -34.37 18.41
C GLU A 66 -4.91 -35.40 18.54
N LYS A 67 -5.62 -35.66 17.43
CA LYS A 67 -6.66 -36.70 17.37
C LYS A 67 -6.11 -38.12 17.17
N GLY A 68 -4.80 -38.27 17.00
CA GLY A 68 -4.15 -39.55 16.77
C GLY A 68 -4.42 -40.18 15.39
N ILE A 69 -4.85 -39.36 14.43
CA ILE A 69 -5.15 -39.79 13.03
C ILE A 69 -3.84 -39.99 12.27
N ILE A 70 -2.84 -39.14 12.53
CA ILE A 70 -1.51 -39.18 11.90
C ILE A 70 -0.42 -39.30 12.96
N THR A 71 0.72 -39.84 12.59
CA THR A 71 1.89 -39.99 13.46
C THR A 71 2.86 -38.81 13.28
N ILE A 72 3.71 -38.55 14.28
CA ILE A 72 4.71 -37.46 14.26
C ILE A 72 5.60 -37.51 13.01
N ASN A 73 5.88 -38.71 12.51
CA ASN A 73 6.74 -38.92 11.33
C ASN A 73 6.08 -38.52 10.01
N GLU A 74 4.77 -38.31 10.01
CA GLU A 74 3.97 -37.95 8.83
C GLU A 74 3.68 -36.43 8.76
N VAL A 75 4.07 -35.66 9.78
CA VAL A 75 3.84 -34.22 9.84
C VAL A 75 4.89 -33.45 9.05
N TYR A 76 4.47 -32.78 7.99
CA TYR A 76 5.32 -31.92 7.17
C TYR A 76 4.96 -30.46 7.39
N VAL A 77 5.74 -29.74 8.21
CA VAL A 77 5.53 -28.30 8.44
C VAL A 77 6.01 -27.51 7.23
N LEU A 78 5.08 -26.90 6.52
CA LEU A 78 5.37 -26.03 5.38
C LEU A 78 5.88 -24.67 5.86
N LYS A 79 6.98 -24.19 5.25
CA LYS A 79 7.60 -22.92 5.60
C LYS A 79 6.91 -21.75 4.91
N LYS A 80 6.57 -20.71 5.67
CA LYS A 80 5.99 -19.46 5.13
C LYS A 80 6.95 -18.77 4.15
N LEU A 81 6.37 -18.22 3.09
CA LEU A 81 7.09 -17.43 2.09
C LEU A 81 7.31 -16.00 2.58
N LYS A 82 8.49 -15.45 2.29
CA LYS A 82 8.76 -14.02 2.57
C LYS A 82 8.11 -13.13 1.50
N THR A 83 7.29 -12.19 1.93
CA THR A 83 6.75 -11.17 1.03
C THR A 83 7.85 -10.21 0.61
N PRO A 84 8.09 -10.01 -0.69
CA PRO A 84 9.07 -9.06 -1.17
C PRO A 84 8.76 -7.62 -0.71
N ILE A 85 9.78 -6.92 -0.22
CA ILE A 85 9.64 -5.56 0.35
C ILE A 85 9.06 -4.57 -0.68
N TYR A 86 9.41 -4.71 -1.97
CA TYR A 86 8.94 -3.83 -3.04
C TYR A 86 7.43 -3.88 -3.28
N LYS A 87 6.74 -4.95 -2.86
CA LYS A 87 5.28 -5.04 -3.00
C LYS A 87 4.51 -4.13 -2.04
N LYS A 88 5.13 -3.73 -0.92
CA LYS A 88 4.50 -2.81 0.05
C LYS A 88 4.14 -1.45 -0.55
N PRO A 89 5.08 -0.72 -1.20
CA PRO A 89 4.76 0.56 -1.85
C PRO A 89 3.87 0.39 -3.08
N LEU A 90 3.82 -0.79 -3.72
CA LEU A 90 3.00 -1.04 -4.90
C LEU A 90 1.53 -1.29 -4.60
N GLY A 91 1.11 -1.31 -3.33
CA GLY A 91 -0.29 -1.44 -2.94
C GLY A 91 -0.60 -2.53 -1.91
N LEU A 92 0.40 -3.33 -1.47
CA LEU A 92 0.19 -4.30 -0.40
C LEU A 92 -0.08 -3.63 0.96
N CYS A 93 0.45 -2.41 1.15
CA CYS A 93 0.25 -1.59 2.34
C CYS A 93 -0.31 -0.23 1.92
N LEU A 94 -1.56 0.08 2.29
CA LEU A 94 -2.20 1.34 1.93
C LEU A 94 -1.37 2.57 2.35
N LYS A 95 -0.78 2.57 3.55
CA LYS A 95 0.06 3.68 4.03
C LYS A 95 1.30 3.90 3.17
N CYS A 96 2.00 2.81 2.80
CA CYS A 96 3.17 2.88 1.93
C CYS A 96 2.78 3.31 0.50
N PHE A 97 1.68 2.78 -0.01
CA PHE A 97 1.13 3.13 -1.32
C PHE A 97 0.76 4.62 -1.39
N HIS A 98 0.08 5.14 -0.37
CA HIS A 98 -0.28 6.56 -0.28
C HIS A 98 0.94 7.48 -0.37
N VAL A 99 2.02 7.18 0.36
CA VAL A 99 3.26 7.98 0.29
C VAL A 99 3.81 8.03 -1.13
N TRP A 100 3.81 6.89 -1.86
CA TRP A 100 4.25 6.85 -3.25
C TRP A 100 3.33 7.63 -4.19
N ILE A 101 2.01 7.54 -4.02
CA ILE A 101 1.07 8.35 -4.80
C ILE A 101 1.29 9.84 -4.55
N CYS A 102 1.52 10.27 -3.30
CA CYS A 102 1.86 11.66 -2.99
C CYS A 102 3.15 12.09 -3.70
N ILE A 103 4.22 11.28 -3.66
CA ILE A 103 5.48 11.58 -4.32
C ILE A 103 5.29 11.72 -5.84
N ILE A 104 4.62 10.77 -6.47
CA ILE A 104 4.37 10.76 -7.92
C ILE A 104 3.52 11.98 -8.32
N THR A 105 2.42 12.24 -7.61
CA THR A 105 1.55 13.39 -7.88
C THR A 105 2.33 14.69 -7.77
N PHE A 106 3.16 14.81 -6.75
CA PHE A 106 3.96 16.00 -6.53
C PHE A 106 5.01 16.21 -7.62
N LEU A 107 5.71 15.15 -8.05
CA LEU A 107 6.67 15.20 -9.15
C LEU A 107 6.00 15.63 -10.46
N ILE A 108 4.84 15.07 -10.78
CA ILE A 108 4.10 15.43 -12.00
C ILE A 108 3.71 16.92 -11.98
N LEU A 109 3.18 17.40 -10.85
CA LEU A 109 2.74 18.79 -10.72
C LEU A 109 3.88 19.81 -10.72
N ASN A 110 5.10 19.40 -10.35
CA ASN A 110 6.30 20.26 -10.34
C ASN A 110 7.29 19.95 -11.45
N ASN A 111 6.84 19.39 -12.58
CA ASN A 111 7.66 19.11 -13.76
C ASN A 111 8.95 18.31 -13.44
N PHE A 112 8.85 17.36 -12.51
CA PHE A 112 9.97 16.51 -12.05
C PHE A 112 11.13 17.28 -11.38
N ASP A 113 10.86 18.42 -10.75
CA ASP A 113 11.85 19.13 -9.94
C ASP A 113 12.11 18.43 -8.61
N PHE A 114 13.21 17.66 -8.52
CA PHE A 114 13.60 16.90 -7.33
C PHE A 114 14.05 17.76 -6.13
N LEU A 115 14.47 18.99 -6.37
CA LEU A 115 14.89 19.90 -5.27
C LEU A 115 13.70 20.26 -4.37
N PHE A 116 12.50 20.10 -4.85
CA PHE A 116 11.27 20.36 -4.12
C PHE A 116 11.04 19.40 -2.94
N PHE A 117 11.60 18.19 -2.96
CA PHE A 117 11.47 17.22 -1.86
C PHE A 117 12.10 17.69 -0.55
N ILE A 118 13.07 18.59 -0.63
CA ILE A 118 13.73 19.18 0.54
C ILE A 118 12.91 20.34 1.12
N ASN A 119 11.81 20.73 0.46
CA ASN A 119 10.99 21.84 0.90
C ASN A 119 10.12 21.43 2.11
N LEU A 120 10.25 22.18 3.22
CA LEU A 120 9.43 22.00 4.43
C LEU A 120 7.93 21.99 4.15
N LYS A 121 7.46 22.75 3.15
CA LYS A 121 6.05 22.79 2.76
C LYS A 121 5.57 21.45 2.19
N PHE A 122 6.42 20.75 1.41
CA PHE A 122 6.10 19.41 0.92
C PHE A 122 5.99 18.42 2.07
N ILE A 123 6.95 18.42 3.00
CA ILE A 123 6.95 17.54 4.16
C ILE A 123 5.70 17.78 5.01
N PHE A 124 5.32 19.04 5.23
CA PHE A 124 4.12 19.41 5.97
C PHE A 124 2.85 18.93 5.25
N ALA A 125 2.73 19.17 3.94
CA ALA A 125 1.59 18.74 3.14
C ALA A 125 1.46 17.21 3.08
N LEU A 126 2.57 16.49 2.98
CA LEU A 126 2.62 15.03 3.04
C LEU A 126 2.14 14.51 4.40
N SER A 127 2.61 15.13 5.49
CA SER A 127 2.20 14.77 6.86
C SER A 127 0.70 15.00 7.09
N LEU A 128 0.16 16.12 6.58
CA LEU A 128 -1.27 16.42 6.67
C LEU A 128 -2.09 15.42 5.85
N SER A 129 -1.70 15.15 4.62
CA SER A 129 -2.33 14.17 3.75
C SER A 129 -2.33 12.77 4.36
N TYR A 130 -1.22 12.36 4.96
CA TYR A 130 -1.11 11.10 5.68
C TYR A 130 -2.01 11.06 6.93
N GLY A 131 -2.10 12.18 7.67
CA GLY A 131 -3.00 12.32 8.81
C GLY A 131 -4.47 12.16 8.44
N ILE A 132 -4.89 12.72 7.30
CA ILE A 132 -6.25 12.54 6.75
C ILE A 132 -6.50 11.07 6.44
N LEU A 133 -5.57 10.40 5.73
CA LEU A 133 -5.69 8.98 5.40
C LEU A 133 -5.88 8.13 6.66
N VAL A 134 -5.06 8.36 7.69
CA VAL A 134 -5.14 7.58 8.94
C VAL A 134 -6.44 7.82 9.67
N LYS A 135 -6.93 9.06 9.72
CA LYS A 135 -8.18 9.40 10.42
C LYS A 135 -9.42 8.82 9.74
N GLU A 136 -9.46 8.82 8.40
CA GLU A 136 -10.65 8.41 7.65
C GLU A 136 -10.73 6.89 7.44
N TYR A 137 -9.58 6.19 7.40
CA TYR A 137 -9.53 4.80 6.93
C TYR A 137 -8.86 3.81 7.91
N TYR A 138 -8.45 4.29 9.09
CA TYR A 138 -7.90 3.49 10.18
C TYR A 138 -8.43 3.91 11.54
#